data_cda48ae3e0cfebab4dd09e0e85cc7e3e
#
_entry.id   cda48ae3e0cfebab4dd09e0e85cc7e3e
#
_cell.length_a   1.000
_cell.length_b   1.000
_cell.length_c   1.000
_cell.angle_alpha   90.00
_cell.angle_beta   90.00
_cell.angle_gamma   90.00
#
_symmetry.space_group_name_H-M   'P 1'
#
loop_
_entity.id
_entity.type
_entity.pdbx_description
1 polymer ?
#
loop_
_entity_poly.entity_id
_entity_poly.type
_entity_poly.pdbx_seq_one_letter_code
_entity_poly.pdbx_strand_id
1 'polypeptide(L)'
;MSNTPIRHAGAVLFAVAFATLLATFNETFLNVALTPIMDDLAVGAGTVQWVTTAYMLAAAIMVPVTGFLYRSVPTKRLTMVALALLLAGTLVGLVAGSFVVLLAGRVVQALGTGMIVPIGMNLTLAVAPKGKLGTYMGVVSAMTTLGPAFGPIIAGLVLSVGDWHQLFAVFAVMVLAAAVLSAAVVPNAAELTSPRLDVASTCLISLALVGLLYGLSTVFSGGFAVAAVALAVGVGCLVAFVVRQGCVAEPLVDLRPFSNRAFVMGLAVIVIALMTVFSMNIILPLFMQGSLGFSAFDAALTLLPACVLSCVLAPLAGKVYDRAGLRVMLPVGLGLMAVFAFALSRCTDQATSPVIVLCYAPVIVGCALSMGPAQSFALSSLKPQLYPHGVTIVSTSFQIAGCVGSSLFVGVLSSVQAAQLAGGAADGLATAAGFQAACLVTMAVAVAGFALSLAPGHLERRRVVQQAAAPTAAPAASEA
;
A
#
# COMPACT_ATOMS: atom_id res chain seq x y z
N MET A 1 -9.08 -4.61 -27.95
CA MET A 1 -7.67 -4.75 -27.45
C MET A 1 -6.83 -5.30 -28.59
N SER A 2 -5.90 -4.51 -29.11
CA SER A 2 -4.98 -4.94 -30.17
C SER A 2 -4.13 -6.10 -29.63
N ASN A 3 -4.16 -7.22 -30.33
CA ASN A 3 -3.44 -8.46 -30.01
C ASN A 3 -1.90 -8.38 -30.29
N THR A 4 -1.36 -7.19 -30.38
CA THR A 4 0.09 -7.02 -30.60
C THR A 4 0.81 -7.24 -29.27
N PRO A 5 1.65 -8.26 -29.11
CA PRO A 5 2.45 -8.44 -27.90
C PRO A 5 3.33 -7.21 -27.73
N ILE A 6 3.23 -6.54 -26.59
CA ILE A 6 4.08 -5.39 -26.27
C ILE A 6 5.52 -5.92 -26.21
N ARG A 7 6.32 -5.54 -27.18
CA ARG A 7 7.65 -6.08 -27.50
C ARG A 7 8.65 -6.05 -26.32
N HIS A 8 8.29 -5.33 -25.20
CA HIS A 8 9.16 -5.13 -24.04
C HIS A 8 8.36 -5.17 -22.70
N ALA A 9 7.40 -6.10 -22.55
CA ALA A 9 6.59 -6.22 -21.34
C ALA A 9 7.43 -6.30 -20.05
N GLY A 10 8.60 -6.95 -20.07
CA GLY A 10 9.53 -6.99 -18.95
C GLY A 10 10.14 -5.64 -18.58
N ALA A 11 10.49 -4.82 -19.57
CA ALA A 11 11.04 -3.47 -19.32
C ALA A 11 9.96 -2.53 -18.79
N VAL A 12 8.72 -2.64 -19.28
CA VAL A 12 7.57 -1.90 -18.74
C VAL A 12 7.30 -2.30 -17.31
N LEU A 13 7.29 -3.62 -17.01
CA LEU A 13 7.13 -4.12 -15.64
C LEU A 13 8.21 -3.57 -14.71
N PHE A 14 9.48 -3.55 -15.15
CA PHE A 14 10.58 -3.02 -14.35
C PHE A 14 10.40 -1.51 -14.06
N ALA A 15 10.03 -0.72 -15.07
CA ALA A 15 9.78 0.71 -14.90
C ALA A 15 8.63 0.97 -13.92
N VAL A 16 7.52 0.22 -14.05
CA VAL A 16 6.36 0.30 -13.16
C VAL A 16 6.74 -0.11 -11.73
N ALA A 17 7.43 -1.23 -11.58
CA ALA A 17 7.87 -1.75 -10.29
C ALA A 17 8.80 -0.75 -9.58
N PHE A 18 9.76 -0.17 -10.31
CA PHE A 18 10.67 0.83 -9.77
C PHE A 18 9.94 2.12 -9.38
N ALA A 19 9.03 2.63 -10.21
CA ALA A 19 8.21 3.79 -9.86
C ALA A 19 7.32 3.51 -8.63
N THR A 20 6.73 2.31 -8.52
CA THR A 20 5.93 1.90 -7.36
C THR A 20 6.78 1.83 -6.09
N LEU A 21 8.00 1.27 -6.17
CA LEU A 21 8.96 1.27 -5.06
C LEU A 21 9.24 2.69 -4.58
N LEU A 22 9.53 3.62 -5.50
CA LEU A 22 9.82 5.01 -5.14
C LEU A 22 8.61 5.70 -4.50
N ALA A 23 7.40 5.45 -5.01
CA ALA A 23 6.18 6.01 -4.46
C ALA A 23 5.98 5.57 -3.00
N THR A 24 6.10 4.27 -2.71
CA THR A 24 5.91 3.72 -1.36
C THR A 24 7.09 3.98 -0.42
N PHE A 25 8.31 4.06 -0.94
CA PHE A 25 9.50 4.53 -0.23
C PHE A 25 9.32 5.97 0.28
N ASN A 26 8.79 6.85 -0.57
CA ASN A 26 8.56 8.26 -0.24
C ASN A 26 7.53 8.46 0.90
N GLU A 27 6.67 7.48 1.16
CA GLU A 27 5.71 7.53 2.29
C GLU A 27 6.41 7.47 3.65
N THR A 28 7.55 6.81 3.75
CA THR A 28 8.15 6.47 5.05
C THR A 28 9.56 7.02 5.29
N PHE A 29 10.29 7.42 4.25
CA PHE A 29 11.72 7.79 4.38
C PHE A 29 11.96 9.01 5.29
N LEU A 30 11.01 9.97 5.32
CA LEU A 30 11.13 11.14 6.20
C LEU A 30 10.78 10.87 7.67
N ASN A 31 10.17 9.73 8.00
CA ASN A 31 9.80 9.44 9.38
C ASN A 31 11.03 9.38 10.33
N VAL A 32 12.19 9.01 9.80
CA VAL A 32 13.46 9.00 10.56
C VAL A 32 14.05 10.41 10.70
N ALA A 33 13.71 11.31 9.80
CA ALA A 33 14.24 12.68 9.75
C ALA A 33 13.38 13.70 10.53
N LEU A 34 12.29 13.29 11.16
CA LEU A 34 11.39 14.24 11.85
C LEU A 34 12.09 15.01 12.95
N THR A 35 12.94 14.37 13.76
CA THR A 35 13.70 15.05 14.82
C THR A 35 14.70 16.07 14.26
N PRO A 36 15.60 15.74 13.32
CA PRO A 36 16.44 16.74 12.67
C PRO A 36 15.67 17.89 12.02
N ILE A 37 14.51 17.63 11.42
CA ILE A 37 13.66 18.69 10.83
C ILE A 37 13.05 19.58 11.91
N MET A 38 12.66 19.03 13.07
CA MET A 38 12.16 19.82 14.19
C MET A 38 13.23 20.80 14.70
N ASP A 39 14.45 20.34 14.86
CA ASP A 39 15.56 21.12 15.36
C ASP A 39 15.97 22.21 14.36
N ASP A 40 16.09 21.88 13.09
CA ASP A 40 16.53 22.80 12.03
C ASP A 40 15.49 23.89 11.72
N LEU A 41 14.21 23.51 11.62
CA LEU A 41 13.11 24.44 11.30
C LEU A 41 12.44 25.04 12.53
N ALA A 42 12.93 24.75 13.75
CA ALA A 42 12.43 25.24 15.03
C ALA A 42 10.92 25.03 15.22
N VAL A 43 10.40 23.83 14.88
CA VAL A 43 8.97 23.48 14.99
C VAL A 43 8.73 22.39 16.02
N GLY A 44 7.58 22.40 16.68
CA GLY A 44 7.21 21.39 17.66
C GLY A 44 6.76 20.07 17.03
N ALA A 45 6.77 19.00 17.84
CA ALA A 45 6.43 17.62 17.42
C ALA A 45 5.04 17.52 16.75
N GLY A 46 4.02 18.22 17.27
CA GLY A 46 2.69 18.22 16.64
C GLY A 46 2.68 18.88 15.26
N THR A 47 3.54 19.89 15.03
CA THR A 47 3.65 20.57 13.74
C THR A 47 4.39 19.70 12.73
N VAL A 48 5.52 19.10 13.12
CA VAL A 48 6.33 18.29 12.18
C VAL A 48 5.58 17.06 11.68
N GLN A 49 4.68 16.49 12.45
CA GLN A 49 3.84 15.36 12.03
C GLN A 49 3.00 15.65 10.77
N TRP A 50 2.68 16.92 10.51
CA TRP A 50 1.96 17.30 9.31
C TRP A 50 2.74 17.01 8.02
N VAL A 51 4.06 16.89 8.08
CA VAL A 51 4.90 16.46 6.94
C VAL A 51 4.47 15.07 6.43
N THR A 52 4.11 14.17 7.33
CA THR A 52 3.61 12.82 6.97
C THR A 52 2.09 12.81 6.80
N THR A 53 1.34 13.45 7.71
CA THR A 53 -0.13 13.42 7.67
C THR A 53 -0.68 14.09 6.42
N ALA A 54 -0.24 15.31 6.09
CA ALA A 54 -0.70 16.01 4.89
C ALA A 54 -0.31 15.26 3.60
N TYR A 55 0.87 14.64 3.59
CA TYR A 55 1.28 13.78 2.50
C TYR A 55 0.32 12.60 2.30
N MET A 56 0.03 11.84 3.36
CA MET A 56 -0.88 10.69 3.28
C MET A 56 -2.29 11.09 2.83
N LEU A 57 -2.81 12.21 3.35
CA LEU A 57 -4.13 12.73 2.96
C LEU A 57 -4.15 13.15 1.48
N ALA A 58 -3.14 13.89 1.02
CA ALA A 58 -3.07 14.34 -0.37
C ALA A 58 -2.91 13.14 -1.34
N ALA A 59 -2.09 12.14 -1.00
CA ALA A 59 -1.95 10.92 -1.77
C ALA A 59 -3.29 10.15 -1.84
N ALA A 60 -3.99 10.01 -0.72
CA ALA A 60 -5.27 9.31 -0.66
C ALA A 60 -6.35 9.97 -1.53
N ILE A 61 -6.41 11.31 -1.55
CA ILE A 61 -7.31 12.08 -2.43
C ILE A 61 -6.99 11.81 -3.91
N MET A 62 -5.70 11.70 -4.24
CA MET A 62 -5.27 11.58 -5.63
C MET A 62 -5.57 10.20 -6.22
N VAL A 63 -5.64 9.14 -5.40
CA VAL A 63 -5.90 7.77 -5.86
C VAL A 63 -7.21 7.63 -6.66
N PRO A 64 -8.41 8.02 -6.15
CA PRO A 64 -9.65 7.96 -6.93
C PRO A 64 -9.65 8.90 -8.14
N VAL A 65 -9.02 10.07 -8.03
CA VAL A 65 -8.87 11.00 -9.17
C VAL A 65 -8.04 10.36 -10.30
N THR A 66 -7.03 9.58 -9.94
CA THR A 66 -6.19 8.88 -10.92
C THR A 66 -6.98 7.85 -11.74
N GLY A 67 -7.99 7.19 -11.15
CA GLY A 67 -8.88 6.30 -11.89
C GLY A 67 -9.64 7.00 -13.01
N PHE A 68 -10.05 8.25 -12.79
CA PHE A 68 -10.62 9.12 -13.83
C PHE A 68 -9.54 9.55 -14.86
N LEU A 69 -8.40 10.03 -14.38
CA LEU A 69 -7.31 10.51 -15.25
C LEU A 69 -6.79 9.40 -16.16
N TYR A 70 -6.72 8.15 -15.68
CA TYR A 70 -6.27 7.01 -16.47
C TYR A 70 -7.16 6.72 -17.68
N ARG A 71 -8.47 7.05 -17.60
CA ARG A 71 -9.42 6.91 -18.70
C ARG A 71 -9.47 8.15 -19.61
N SER A 72 -8.91 9.28 -19.16
CA SER A 72 -8.99 10.57 -19.86
C SER A 72 -7.69 10.97 -20.55
N VAL A 73 -6.55 10.49 -20.05
CA VAL A 73 -5.20 10.92 -20.48
C VAL A 73 -4.38 9.72 -20.93
N PRO A 74 -3.60 9.82 -22.02
CA PRO A 74 -2.69 8.76 -22.46
C PRO A 74 -1.76 8.30 -21.33
N THR A 75 -1.65 6.98 -21.12
CA THR A 75 -0.94 6.39 -19.99
C THR A 75 0.49 6.90 -19.83
N LYS A 76 1.24 7.01 -20.93
CA LYS A 76 2.59 7.54 -20.91
C LYS A 76 2.65 8.97 -20.39
N ARG A 77 1.78 9.85 -20.88
CA ARG A 77 1.70 11.25 -20.44
C ARG A 77 1.33 11.34 -18.98
N LEU A 78 0.36 10.53 -18.53
CA LEU A 78 -0.08 10.50 -17.15
C LEU A 78 1.05 10.04 -16.19
N THR A 79 1.81 8.99 -16.59
CA THR A 79 2.98 8.52 -15.84
C THR A 79 4.05 9.59 -15.73
N MET A 80 4.33 10.31 -16.82
CA MET A 80 5.32 11.40 -16.82
C MET A 80 4.88 12.57 -15.95
N VAL A 81 3.59 12.93 -15.93
CA VAL A 81 3.05 13.96 -15.04
C VAL A 81 3.19 13.54 -13.58
N ALA A 82 2.89 12.28 -13.25
CA ALA A 82 3.04 11.77 -11.88
C ALA A 82 4.49 11.83 -11.40
N LEU A 83 5.45 11.40 -12.23
CA LEU A 83 6.87 11.46 -11.90
C LEU A 83 7.40 12.91 -11.87
N ALA A 84 6.88 13.79 -12.72
CA ALA A 84 7.24 15.22 -12.70
C ALA A 84 6.75 15.91 -11.43
N LEU A 85 5.53 15.62 -10.95
CA LEU A 85 5.02 16.11 -9.67
C LEU A 85 5.87 15.59 -8.51
N LEU A 86 6.21 14.30 -8.53
CA LEU A 86 7.05 13.68 -7.51
C LEU A 86 8.44 14.36 -7.48
N LEU A 87 9.04 14.60 -8.64
CA LEU A 87 10.33 15.29 -8.76
C LEU A 87 10.23 16.76 -8.33
N ALA A 88 9.22 17.49 -8.79
CA ALA A 88 9.02 18.90 -8.44
C ALA A 88 8.88 19.09 -6.91
N GLY A 89 8.03 18.28 -6.27
CA GLY A 89 7.90 18.32 -4.80
C GLY A 89 9.20 17.91 -4.09
N THR A 90 9.97 16.99 -4.66
CA THR A 90 11.29 16.61 -4.14
C THR A 90 12.29 17.76 -4.22
N LEU A 91 12.33 18.49 -5.34
CA LEU A 91 13.21 19.65 -5.49
C LEU A 91 12.81 20.80 -4.57
N VAL A 92 11.49 21.01 -4.34
CA VAL A 92 11.01 21.97 -3.34
C VAL A 92 11.46 21.57 -1.93
N GLY A 93 11.36 20.28 -1.57
CA GLY A 93 11.83 19.77 -0.28
C GLY A 93 13.35 19.89 -0.12
N LEU A 94 14.12 19.72 -1.20
CA LEU A 94 15.59 19.85 -1.20
C LEU A 94 16.05 21.27 -0.82
N VAL A 95 15.31 22.30 -1.19
CA VAL A 95 15.66 23.71 -0.94
C VAL A 95 14.80 24.34 0.15
N ALA A 96 14.08 23.54 0.94
CA ALA A 96 13.11 24.03 1.91
C ALA A 96 13.81 24.65 3.12
N GLY A 97 13.86 25.98 3.21
CA GLY A 97 14.36 26.73 4.38
C GLY A 97 13.26 27.07 5.41
N SER A 98 12.04 26.56 5.26
CA SER A 98 10.96 26.74 6.23
C SER A 98 9.98 25.58 6.20
N PHE A 99 9.28 25.37 7.32
CA PHE A 99 8.26 24.30 7.44
C PHE A 99 7.17 24.38 6.38
N VAL A 100 6.70 25.59 6.05
CA VAL A 100 5.63 25.81 5.06
C VAL A 100 6.08 25.36 3.67
N VAL A 101 7.32 25.68 3.28
CA VAL A 101 7.90 25.25 1.98
C VAL A 101 8.07 23.76 1.95
N LEU A 102 8.58 23.15 3.03
CA LEU A 102 8.68 21.68 3.14
C LEU A 102 7.32 21.01 3.00
N LEU A 103 6.31 21.51 3.72
CA LEU A 103 4.95 20.97 3.67
C LEU A 103 4.34 21.07 2.27
N ALA A 104 4.51 22.21 1.60
CA ALA A 104 4.07 22.42 0.22
C ALA A 104 4.75 21.41 -0.73
N GLY A 105 6.07 21.23 -0.60
CA GLY A 105 6.82 20.20 -1.35
C GLY A 105 6.26 18.80 -1.13
N ARG A 106 5.93 18.44 0.12
CA ARG A 106 5.33 17.14 0.49
C ARG A 106 3.96 16.94 -0.14
N VAL A 107 3.11 17.95 -0.14
CA VAL A 107 1.79 17.87 -0.81
C VAL A 107 1.96 17.65 -2.31
N VAL A 108 2.88 18.36 -2.97
CA VAL A 108 3.15 18.17 -4.40
C VAL A 108 3.70 16.75 -4.69
N GLN A 109 4.62 16.26 -3.85
CA GLN A 109 5.10 14.87 -3.95
C GLN A 109 3.95 13.85 -3.82
N ALA A 110 3.05 14.08 -2.87
CA ALA A 110 1.92 13.20 -2.58
C ALA A 110 0.95 13.08 -3.76
N LEU A 111 0.72 14.16 -4.50
CA LEU A 111 -0.08 14.12 -5.74
C LEU A 111 0.54 13.16 -6.76
N GLY A 112 1.87 13.20 -6.94
CA GLY A 112 2.60 12.26 -7.79
C GLY A 112 2.49 10.81 -7.30
N THR A 113 2.74 10.58 -6.01
CA THR A 113 2.68 9.25 -5.39
C THR A 113 1.29 8.61 -5.52
N GLY A 114 0.23 9.35 -5.22
CA GLY A 114 -1.14 8.87 -5.32
C GLY A 114 -1.56 8.46 -6.74
N MET A 115 -0.83 8.95 -7.76
CA MET A 115 -1.03 8.55 -9.14
C MET A 115 -0.26 7.26 -9.52
N ILE A 116 0.96 7.09 -9.05
CA ILE A 116 1.90 6.06 -9.53
C ILE A 116 1.36 4.65 -9.28
N VAL A 117 0.86 4.35 -8.07
CA VAL A 117 0.40 2.99 -7.72
C VAL A 117 -0.79 2.56 -8.58
N PRO A 118 -1.89 3.32 -8.74
CA PRO A 118 -2.99 2.96 -9.62
C PRO A 118 -2.60 2.85 -11.10
N ILE A 119 -1.74 3.76 -11.59
CA ILE A 119 -1.20 3.68 -12.96
C ILE A 119 -0.44 2.37 -13.14
N GLY A 120 0.44 2.05 -12.19
CA GLY A 120 1.25 0.84 -12.22
C GLY A 120 0.41 -0.43 -12.28
N MET A 121 -0.62 -0.53 -11.45
CA MET A 121 -1.54 -1.67 -11.45
C MET A 121 -2.32 -1.80 -12.76
N ASN A 122 -2.90 -0.70 -13.27
CA ASN A 122 -3.63 -0.70 -14.54
C ASN A 122 -2.71 -1.06 -15.72
N LEU A 123 -1.49 -0.50 -15.73
CA LEU A 123 -0.52 -0.79 -16.79
C LEU A 123 -0.07 -2.25 -16.72
N THR A 124 0.12 -2.80 -15.52
CA THR A 124 0.44 -4.22 -15.32
C THR A 124 -0.66 -5.13 -15.85
N LEU A 125 -1.94 -4.81 -15.59
CA LEU A 125 -3.08 -5.54 -16.15
C LEU A 125 -3.09 -5.52 -17.69
N ALA A 126 -2.71 -4.38 -18.29
CA ALA A 126 -2.70 -4.20 -19.74
C ALA A 126 -1.54 -4.89 -20.45
N VAL A 127 -0.35 -4.97 -19.80
CA VAL A 127 0.88 -5.48 -20.44
C VAL A 127 1.23 -6.91 -20.07
N ALA A 128 0.64 -7.47 -18.99
CA ALA A 128 0.95 -8.82 -18.55
C ALA A 128 0.58 -9.85 -19.62
N PRO A 129 1.53 -10.73 -20.01
CA PRO A 129 1.24 -11.81 -20.93
C PRO A 129 0.17 -12.76 -20.37
N LYS A 130 -0.62 -13.37 -21.25
CA LYS A 130 -1.63 -14.38 -20.84
C LYS A 130 -0.99 -15.45 -19.96
N GLY A 131 -1.61 -15.75 -18.82
CA GLY A 131 -1.13 -16.74 -17.84
C GLY A 131 0.06 -16.31 -16.99
N LYS A 132 0.47 -15.02 -17.00
CA LYS A 132 1.54 -14.46 -16.16
C LYS A 132 1.11 -13.27 -15.31
N LEU A 133 -0.18 -13.02 -15.19
CA LEU A 133 -0.70 -11.88 -14.43
C LEU A 133 -0.30 -11.96 -12.96
N GLY A 134 -0.34 -13.14 -12.35
CA GLY A 134 0.07 -13.37 -10.97
C GLY A 134 1.54 -13.01 -10.75
N THR A 135 2.43 -13.45 -11.65
CA THR A 135 3.85 -13.12 -11.58
C THR A 135 4.08 -11.60 -11.66
N TYR A 136 3.42 -10.92 -12.59
CA TYR A 136 3.55 -9.48 -12.79
C TYR A 136 2.99 -8.68 -11.60
N MET A 137 1.80 -9.04 -11.11
CA MET A 137 1.23 -8.44 -9.89
C MET A 137 2.07 -8.75 -8.66
N GLY A 138 2.68 -9.94 -8.58
CA GLY A 138 3.62 -10.31 -7.52
C GLY A 138 4.84 -9.38 -7.47
N VAL A 139 5.41 -8.98 -8.62
CA VAL A 139 6.50 -8.00 -8.69
C VAL A 139 6.04 -6.64 -8.16
N VAL A 140 4.89 -6.14 -8.61
CA VAL A 140 4.36 -4.84 -8.15
C VAL A 140 4.07 -4.87 -6.64
N SER A 141 3.46 -5.96 -6.14
CA SER A 141 3.20 -6.14 -4.70
C SER A 141 4.49 -6.18 -3.88
N ALA A 142 5.54 -6.84 -4.40
CA ALA A 142 6.85 -6.85 -3.76
C ALA A 142 7.39 -5.43 -3.56
N MET A 143 7.29 -4.59 -4.59
CA MET A 143 7.76 -3.20 -4.53
C MET A 143 6.94 -2.36 -3.54
N THR A 144 5.63 -2.59 -3.47
CA THR A 144 4.75 -1.93 -2.49
C THR A 144 5.13 -2.28 -1.05
N THR A 145 5.58 -3.51 -0.80
CA THR A 145 6.00 -3.95 0.54
C THR A 145 7.42 -3.50 0.89
N LEU A 146 8.32 -3.50 -0.10
CA LEU A 146 9.73 -3.10 0.08
C LEU A 146 9.90 -1.61 0.32
N GLY A 147 9.11 -0.76 -0.35
CA GLY A 147 9.26 0.69 -0.25
C GLY A 147 9.29 1.17 1.20
N PRO A 148 8.26 0.89 2.00
CA PRO A 148 8.23 1.29 3.40
C PRO A 148 9.36 0.69 4.26
N ALA A 149 9.84 -0.50 3.92
CA ALA A 149 10.93 -1.15 4.67
C ALA A 149 12.30 -0.51 4.37
N PHE A 150 12.55 -0.14 3.11
CA PHE A 150 13.81 0.52 2.73
C PHE A 150 13.86 2.00 3.13
N GLY A 151 12.71 2.65 3.30
CA GLY A 151 12.63 4.06 3.66
C GLY A 151 13.49 4.42 4.86
N PRO A 152 13.24 3.84 6.05
CA PRO A 152 14.01 4.13 7.26
C PRO A 152 15.50 3.74 7.15
N ILE A 153 15.83 2.66 6.42
CA ILE A 153 17.22 2.19 6.28
C ILE A 153 18.05 3.19 5.49
N ILE A 154 17.56 3.57 4.31
CA ILE A 154 18.27 4.53 3.44
C ILE A 154 18.30 5.91 4.11
N ALA A 155 17.20 6.31 4.75
CA ALA A 155 17.15 7.57 5.48
C ALA A 155 18.18 7.60 6.64
N GLY A 156 18.25 6.55 7.45
CA GLY A 156 19.22 6.44 8.52
C GLY A 156 20.67 6.48 8.02
N LEU A 157 20.95 5.81 6.90
CA LEU A 157 22.29 5.82 6.30
C LEU A 157 22.66 7.23 5.78
N VAL A 158 21.76 7.92 5.10
CA VAL A 158 22.00 9.28 4.60
C VAL A 158 22.20 10.25 5.78
N LEU A 159 21.35 10.18 6.80
CA LEU A 159 21.45 11.02 8.00
C LEU A 159 22.69 10.76 8.84
N SER A 160 23.34 9.60 8.72
CA SER A 160 24.60 9.32 9.40
C SER A 160 25.79 10.07 8.81
N VAL A 161 25.69 10.57 7.58
CA VAL A 161 26.78 11.25 6.85
C VAL A 161 26.42 12.67 6.40
N GLY A 162 25.16 13.09 6.60
CA GLY A 162 24.67 14.38 6.15
C GLY A 162 23.39 14.85 6.84
N ASP A 163 22.71 15.82 6.25
CA ASP A 163 21.48 16.40 6.74
C ASP A 163 20.21 15.84 6.05
N TRP A 164 19.04 16.26 6.52
CA TRP A 164 17.77 15.80 6.00
C TRP A 164 17.49 16.29 4.56
N HIS A 165 18.09 17.38 4.07
CA HIS A 165 17.97 17.84 2.70
C HIS A 165 18.60 16.84 1.73
N GLN A 166 19.68 16.18 2.13
CA GLN A 166 20.35 15.17 1.28
C GLN A 166 19.45 13.96 1.00
N LEU A 167 18.46 13.66 1.86
CA LEU A 167 17.45 12.67 1.57
C LEU A 167 16.66 13.00 0.30
N PHE A 168 16.30 14.27 0.14
CA PHE A 168 15.62 14.73 -1.08
C PHE A 168 16.56 14.71 -2.30
N ALA A 169 17.84 15.03 -2.12
CA ALA A 169 18.82 14.96 -3.23
C ALA A 169 18.95 13.53 -3.76
N VAL A 170 19.15 12.54 -2.87
CA VAL A 170 19.23 11.12 -3.25
C VAL A 170 17.93 10.68 -3.91
N PHE A 171 16.79 11.05 -3.35
CA PHE A 171 15.49 10.69 -3.90
C PHE A 171 15.23 11.34 -5.26
N ALA A 172 15.66 12.59 -5.50
CA ALA A 172 15.56 13.27 -6.78
C ALA A 172 16.28 12.51 -7.91
N VAL A 173 17.49 12.01 -7.63
CA VAL A 173 18.24 11.20 -8.60
C VAL A 173 17.49 9.91 -8.94
N MET A 174 16.91 9.24 -7.95
CA MET A 174 16.13 8.02 -8.16
C MET A 174 14.86 8.29 -8.97
N VAL A 175 14.15 9.38 -8.68
CA VAL A 175 12.93 9.78 -9.43
C VAL A 175 13.28 10.17 -10.86
N LEU A 176 14.39 10.88 -11.08
CA LEU A 176 14.87 11.21 -12.43
C LEU A 176 15.19 9.95 -13.24
N ALA A 177 15.88 8.99 -12.63
CA ALA A 177 16.14 7.69 -13.27
C ALA A 177 14.85 6.95 -13.65
N ALA A 178 13.84 6.94 -12.75
CA ALA A 178 12.52 6.37 -13.03
C ALA A 178 11.80 7.12 -14.17
N ALA A 179 11.93 8.45 -14.23
CA ALA A 179 11.32 9.26 -15.28
C ALA A 179 11.96 8.95 -16.65
N VAL A 180 13.28 8.89 -16.73
CA VAL A 180 14.01 8.55 -17.97
C VAL A 180 13.64 7.14 -18.44
N LEU A 181 13.63 6.16 -17.51
CA LEU A 181 13.25 4.79 -17.83
C LEU A 181 11.79 4.72 -18.31
N SER A 182 10.86 5.36 -17.60
CA SER A 182 9.44 5.37 -17.96
C SER A 182 9.19 6.06 -19.30
N ALA A 183 9.89 7.15 -19.59
CA ALA A 183 9.82 7.84 -20.87
C ALA A 183 10.23 6.94 -22.05
N ALA A 184 11.21 6.05 -21.84
CA ALA A 184 11.69 5.13 -22.86
C ALA A 184 10.74 3.95 -23.11
N VAL A 185 10.11 3.37 -22.06
CA VAL A 185 9.46 2.06 -22.18
C VAL A 185 7.95 2.06 -21.97
N VAL A 186 7.36 3.06 -21.28
CA VAL A 186 5.92 3.05 -20.98
C VAL A 186 5.09 3.32 -22.24
N PRO A 187 4.20 2.39 -22.63
CA PRO A 187 3.30 2.56 -23.78
C PRO A 187 2.01 3.28 -23.38
N ASN A 188 1.26 3.73 -24.37
CA ASN A 188 -0.12 4.15 -24.19
C ASN A 188 -1.03 2.91 -24.23
N ALA A 189 -1.39 2.39 -23.07
CA ALA A 189 -2.15 1.16 -22.93
C ALA A 189 -3.63 1.39 -22.56
N ALA A 190 -4.00 2.58 -22.10
CA ALA A 190 -5.38 2.91 -21.72
C ALA A 190 -6.26 3.13 -22.95
N GLU A 191 -7.48 2.58 -22.94
CA GLU A 191 -8.56 2.97 -23.83
C GLU A 191 -9.18 4.26 -23.28
N LEU A 192 -9.01 5.35 -24.03
CA LEU A 192 -9.50 6.66 -23.61
C LEU A 192 -11.01 6.74 -23.90
N THR A 193 -11.78 6.98 -22.85
CA THR A 193 -13.24 7.16 -22.92
C THR A 193 -13.68 8.60 -22.68
N SER A 194 -12.75 9.46 -22.25
CA SER A 194 -12.95 10.89 -21.96
C SER A 194 -14.23 11.18 -21.13
N PRO A 195 -14.38 10.52 -19.97
CA PRO A 195 -15.55 10.71 -19.11
C PRO A 195 -15.60 12.16 -18.60
N ARG A 196 -16.77 12.64 -18.22
CA ARG A 196 -16.89 13.95 -17.56
C ARG A 196 -16.50 13.83 -16.09
N LEU A 197 -15.68 14.77 -15.60
CA LEU A 197 -15.31 14.82 -14.19
C LEU A 197 -16.52 15.22 -13.34
N ASP A 198 -16.99 14.33 -12.50
CA ASP A 198 -17.96 14.65 -11.47
C ASP A 198 -17.25 15.25 -10.24
N VAL A 199 -17.17 16.60 -10.23
CA VAL A 199 -16.51 17.37 -9.16
C VAL A 199 -17.15 17.07 -7.80
N ALA A 200 -18.48 16.91 -7.73
CA ALA A 200 -19.16 16.64 -6.46
C ALA A 200 -18.76 15.26 -5.91
N SER A 201 -18.70 14.23 -6.75
CA SER A 201 -18.19 12.91 -6.34
C SER A 201 -16.72 12.97 -5.90
N THR A 202 -15.90 13.74 -6.60
CA THR A 202 -14.49 13.94 -6.23
C THR A 202 -14.37 14.61 -4.87
N CYS A 203 -15.13 15.67 -4.60
CA CYS A 203 -15.17 16.34 -3.28
C CYS A 203 -15.66 15.40 -2.17
N LEU A 204 -16.73 14.64 -2.42
CA LEU A 204 -17.28 13.71 -1.42
C LEU A 204 -16.28 12.61 -1.03
N ILE A 205 -15.64 11.96 -2.01
CA ILE A 205 -14.65 10.92 -1.70
C ILE A 205 -13.39 11.50 -1.04
N SER A 206 -12.97 12.71 -1.43
CA SER A 206 -11.84 13.40 -0.82
C SER A 206 -12.12 13.72 0.65
N LEU A 207 -13.28 14.31 0.95
CA LEU A 207 -13.71 14.60 2.32
C LEU A 207 -13.92 13.31 3.14
N ALA A 208 -14.46 12.26 2.51
CA ALA A 208 -14.60 10.95 3.16
C ALA A 208 -13.24 10.40 3.57
N LEU A 209 -12.26 10.37 2.66
CA LEU A 209 -10.91 9.87 2.95
C LEU A 209 -10.19 10.74 3.99
N VAL A 210 -10.23 12.07 3.85
CA VAL A 210 -9.64 12.97 4.84
C VAL A 210 -10.27 12.75 6.22
N GLY A 211 -11.60 12.74 6.31
CA GLY A 211 -12.31 12.53 7.57
C GLY A 211 -12.00 11.18 8.21
N LEU A 212 -11.99 10.10 7.43
CA LEU A 212 -11.70 8.76 7.92
C LEU A 212 -10.22 8.62 8.35
N LEU A 213 -9.28 9.02 7.50
CA LEU A 213 -7.84 8.84 7.77
C LEU A 213 -7.40 9.74 8.93
N TYR A 214 -7.80 11.02 8.92
CA TYR A 214 -7.49 11.95 10.01
C TYR A 214 -8.17 11.54 11.32
N GLY A 215 -9.45 11.17 11.27
CA GLY A 215 -10.19 10.71 12.44
C GLY A 215 -9.55 9.47 13.06
N LEU A 216 -9.18 8.46 12.26
CA LEU A 216 -8.51 7.26 12.74
C LEU A 216 -7.12 7.56 13.32
N SER A 217 -6.35 8.46 12.71
CA SER A 217 -5.00 8.81 13.21
C SER A 217 -5.04 9.56 14.54
N THR A 218 -6.14 10.26 14.86
CA THR A 218 -6.28 11.08 16.07
C THR A 218 -7.04 10.39 17.21
N VAL A 219 -7.72 9.26 16.97
CA VAL A 219 -8.47 8.52 18.00
C VAL A 219 -7.64 8.21 19.24
N PHE A 220 -6.40 7.77 19.05
CA PHE A 220 -5.51 7.37 20.14
C PHE A 220 -4.58 8.50 20.63
N SER A 221 -4.65 9.69 20.02
CA SER A 221 -3.82 10.84 20.39
C SER A 221 -4.47 11.77 21.41
N GLY A 222 -5.54 11.32 22.08
CA GLY A 222 -6.25 12.09 23.11
C GLY A 222 -7.27 13.11 22.59
N GLY A 223 -7.43 13.22 21.28
CA GLY A 223 -8.40 14.12 20.63
C GLY A 223 -9.75 13.46 20.31
N PHE A 224 -10.33 12.70 21.24
CA PHE A 224 -11.54 11.89 20.98
C PHE A 224 -12.70 12.68 20.34
N ALA A 225 -12.97 13.90 20.78
CA ALA A 225 -14.04 14.72 20.19
C ALA A 225 -13.74 15.09 18.73
N VAL A 226 -12.50 15.50 18.43
CA VAL A 226 -12.06 15.83 17.08
C VAL A 226 -12.08 14.61 16.19
N ALA A 227 -11.58 13.47 16.69
CA ALA A 227 -11.62 12.20 15.99
C ALA A 227 -13.04 11.75 15.67
N ALA A 228 -13.96 11.83 16.63
CA ALA A 228 -15.38 11.46 16.46
C ALA A 228 -16.07 12.33 15.40
N VAL A 229 -15.84 13.64 15.42
CA VAL A 229 -16.39 14.57 14.40
C VAL A 229 -15.80 14.25 13.03
N ALA A 230 -14.48 14.08 12.92
CA ALA A 230 -13.82 13.74 11.66
C ALA A 230 -14.33 12.41 11.08
N LEU A 231 -14.47 11.37 11.92
CA LEU A 231 -15.04 10.08 11.52
C LEU A 231 -16.50 10.20 11.09
N ALA A 232 -17.33 10.95 11.82
CA ALA A 232 -18.73 11.16 11.47
C ALA A 232 -18.87 11.88 10.12
N VAL A 233 -18.08 12.93 9.89
CA VAL A 233 -18.02 13.62 8.59
C VAL A 233 -17.52 12.69 7.50
N GLY A 234 -16.44 11.92 7.77
CA GLY A 234 -15.86 10.97 6.83
C GLY A 234 -16.86 9.89 6.41
N VAL A 235 -17.55 9.26 7.37
CA VAL A 235 -18.59 8.26 7.11
C VAL A 235 -19.79 8.88 6.37
N GLY A 236 -20.26 10.05 6.79
CA GLY A 236 -21.36 10.76 6.14
C GLY A 236 -21.04 11.08 4.66
N CYS A 237 -19.85 11.61 4.39
CA CYS A 237 -19.38 11.87 3.02
C CYS A 237 -19.21 10.58 2.20
N LEU A 238 -18.73 9.48 2.82
CA LEU A 238 -18.62 8.19 2.15
C LEU A 238 -19.99 7.63 1.75
N VAL A 239 -20.97 7.69 2.66
CA VAL A 239 -22.35 7.26 2.38
C VAL A 239 -22.94 8.12 1.25
N ALA A 240 -22.81 9.44 1.32
CA ALA A 240 -23.26 10.35 0.27
C ALA A 240 -22.58 10.05 -1.07
N PHE A 241 -21.26 9.75 -1.06
CA PHE A 241 -20.53 9.32 -2.25
C PHE A 241 -21.11 8.03 -2.84
N VAL A 242 -21.29 6.99 -2.03
CA VAL A 242 -21.82 5.69 -2.47
C VAL A 242 -23.22 5.85 -3.10
N VAL A 243 -24.11 6.59 -2.45
CA VAL A 243 -25.47 6.87 -2.98
C VAL A 243 -25.37 7.62 -4.31
N ARG A 244 -24.52 8.64 -4.40
CA ARG A 244 -24.33 9.41 -5.61
C ARG A 244 -23.79 8.56 -6.77
N GLN A 245 -22.82 7.65 -6.51
CA GLN A 245 -22.29 6.76 -7.57
C GLN A 245 -23.37 5.86 -8.17
N GLY A 246 -24.42 5.51 -7.41
CA GLY A 246 -25.58 4.76 -7.93
C GLY A 246 -26.54 5.58 -8.79
N CYS A 247 -26.49 6.93 -8.70
CA CYS A 247 -27.42 7.84 -9.40
C CYS A 247 -26.82 8.50 -10.65
N VAL A 248 -25.49 8.55 -10.77
CA VAL A 248 -24.79 9.23 -11.87
C VAL A 248 -24.57 8.26 -13.02
N ALA A 249 -24.83 8.72 -14.27
CA ALA A 249 -24.67 7.89 -15.47
C ALA A 249 -23.20 7.47 -15.73
N GLU A 250 -22.24 8.36 -15.45
CA GLU A 250 -20.81 8.10 -15.58
C GLU A 250 -20.14 8.23 -14.20
N PRO A 251 -20.16 7.17 -13.34
CA PRO A 251 -19.62 7.25 -11.99
C PRO A 251 -18.11 7.44 -12.01
N LEU A 252 -17.60 8.23 -11.05
CA LEU A 252 -16.15 8.38 -10.80
C LEU A 252 -15.53 7.02 -10.49
N VAL A 253 -16.17 6.27 -9.57
CA VAL A 253 -15.83 4.90 -9.23
C VAL A 253 -17.07 4.03 -9.35
N ASP A 254 -17.08 3.13 -10.31
CA ASP A 254 -18.17 2.16 -10.45
C ASP A 254 -18.12 1.15 -9.29
N LEU A 255 -19.21 1.00 -8.57
CA LEU A 255 -19.29 0.11 -7.41
C LEU A 255 -19.72 -1.33 -7.76
N ARG A 256 -20.02 -1.62 -9.03
CA ARG A 256 -20.37 -2.97 -9.49
C ARG A 256 -19.31 -4.05 -9.16
N PRO A 257 -18.00 -3.76 -9.06
CA PRO A 257 -17.03 -4.73 -8.55
C PRO A 257 -17.40 -5.35 -7.20
N PHE A 258 -18.06 -4.61 -6.30
CA PHE A 258 -18.52 -5.13 -5.00
C PHE A 258 -19.62 -6.19 -5.11
N SER A 259 -20.35 -6.25 -6.22
CA SER A 259 -21.32 -7.35 -6.48
C SER A 259 -20.62 -8.66 -6.85
N ASN A 260 -19.33 -8.63 -7.18
CA ASN A 260 -18.56 -9.82 -7.51
C ASN A 260 -17.90 -10.39 -6.23
N ARG A 261 -18.40 -11.53 -5.77
CA ARG A 261 -17.88 -12.19 -4.55
C ARG A 261 -16.37 -12.48 -4.61
N ALA A 262 -15.85 -12.83 -5.79
CA ALA A 262 -14.42 -13.11 -5.96
C ALA A 262 -13.58 -11.84 -5.78
N PHE A 263 -14.06 -10.70 -6.30
CA PHE A 263 -13.42 -9.41 -6.10
C PHE A 263 -13.41 -9.01 -4.62
N VAL A 264 -14.56 -9.09 -3.95
CA VAL A 264 -14.70 -8.72 -2.52
C VAL A 264 -13.80 -9.59 -1.63
N MET A 265 -13.73 -10.88 -1.88
CA MET A 265 -12.86 -11.80 -1.13
C MET A 265 -11.38 -11.48 -1.34
N GLY A 266 -10.96 -11.27 -2.60
CA GLY A 266 -9.60 -10.88 -2.90
C GLY A 266 -9.24 -9.54 -2.25
N LEU A 267 -10.16 -8.56 -2.30
CA LEU A 267 -10.01 -7.25 -1.65
C LEU A 267 -9.85 -7.39 -0.13
N ALA A 268 -10.67 -8.21 0.53
CA ALA A 268 -10.57 -8.44 1.96
C ALA A 268 -9.20 -9.03 2.36
N VAL A 269 -8.69 -10.00 1.60
CA VAL A 269 -7.35 -10.56 1.83
C VAL A 269 -6.25 -9.50 1.63
N ILE A 270 -6.36 -8.67 0.59
CA ILE A 270 -5.42 -7.57 0.35
C ILE A 270 -5.40 -6.61 1.55
N VAL A 271 -6.57 -6.20 2.04
CA VAL A 271 -6.70 -5.30 3.20
C VAL A 271 -6.06 -5.91 4.45
N ILE A 272 -6.34 -7.18 4.75
CA ILE A 272 -5.76 -7.90 5.89
C ILE A 272 -4.23 -7.98 5.77
N ALA A 273 -3.70 -8.34 4.62
CA ALA A 273 -2.26 -8.42 4.39
C ALA A 273 -1.60 -7.05 4.57
N LEU A 274 -2.19 -5.99 4.02
CA LEU A 274 -1.68 -4.63 4.16
C LEU A 274 -1.74 -4.10 5.59
N MET A 275 -2.85 -4.31 6.29
CA MET A 275 -2.95 -3.94 7.71
C MET A 275 -1.83 -4.60 8.51
N THR A 276 -1.53 -5.87 8.25
CA THR A 276 -0.42 -6.59 8.91
C THR A 276 0.94 -5.98 8.57
N VAL A 277 1.20 -5.68 7.29
CA VAL A 277 2.48 -5.06 6.87
C VAL A 277 2.67 -3.70 7.54
N PHE A 278 1.69 -2.81 7.44
CA PHE A 278 1.80 -1.47 8.02
C PHE A 278 1.88 -1.51 9.54
N SER A 279 1.15 -2.42 10.18
CA SER A 279 1.25 -2.66 11.62
C SER A 279 2.69 -3.05 12.01
N MET A 280 3.22 -4.11 11.40
CA MET A 280 4.54 -4.64 11.74
C MET A 280 5.66 -3.64 11.47
N ASN A 281 5.55 -2.83 10.42
CA ASN A 281 6.52 -1.79 10.09
C ASN A 281 6.61 -0.68 11.15
N ILE A 282 5.62 -0.57 12.03
CA ILE A 282 5.59 0.44 13.11
C ILE A 282 5.82 -0.20 14.48
N ILE A 283 5.00 -1.22 14.83
CA ILE A 283 5.03 -1.77 16.19
C ILE A 283 6.31 -2.54 16.48
N LEU A 284 6.92 -3.19 15.48
CA LEU A 284 8.12 -3.97 15.69
C LEU A 284 9.37 -3.09 15.93
N PRO A 285 9.64 -2.02 15.15
CA PRO A 285 10.65 -1.04 15.49
C PRO A 285 10.43 -0.36 16.85
N LEU A 286 9.17 -0.03 17.21
CA LEU A 286 8.84 0.54 18.51
C LEU A 286 9.20 -0.40 19.67
N PHE A 287 8.91 -1.70 19.52
CA PHE A 287 9.29 -2.72 20.48
C PHE A 287 10.83 -2.85 20.59
N MET A 288 11.54 -2.91 19.44
CA MET A 288 12.99 -3.06 19.43
C MET A 288 13.69 -1.86 20.05
N GLN A 289 13.20 -0.65 19.80
CA GLN A 289 13.79 0.57 20.38
C GLN A 289 13.37 0.77 21.84
N GLY A 290 12.09 0.61 22.16
CA GLY A 290 11.56 0.93 23.49
C GLY A 290 11.78 -0.18 24.53
N SER A 291 11.89 -1.44 24.12
CA SER A 291 12.06 -2.58 25.05
C SER A 291 13.47 -3.16 25.01
N LEU A 292 14.08 -3.27 23.82
CA LEU A 292 15.38 -3.91 23.65
C LEU A 292 16.54 -2.90 23.56
N GLY A 293 16.25 -1.59 23.52
CA GLY A 293 17.27 -0.53 23.48
C GLY A 293 18.02 -0.41 22.14
N PHE A 294 17.47 -0.92 21.04
CA PHE A 294 18.08 -0.82 19.72
C PHE A 294 18.05 0.62 19.22
N SER A 295 19.05 1.01 18.44
CA SER A 295 18.95 2.24 17.65
C SER A 295 17.90 2.05 16.53
N ALA A 296 17.36 3.15 16.00
CA ALA A 296 16.42 3.10 14.86
C ALA A 296 17.06 2.42 13.63
N PHE A 297 18.37 2.63 13.43
CA PHE A 297 19.14 2.00 12.34
C PHE A 297 19.29 0.49 12.56
N ASP A 298 19.66 0.05 13.77
CA ASP A 298 19.82 -1.38 14.07
C ASP A 298 18.50 -2.13 13.97
N ALA A 299 17.39 -1.51 14.41
CA ALA A 299 16.05 -2.06 14.25
C ALA A 299 15.71 -2.25 12.77
N ALA A 300 15.94 -1.23 11.94
CA ALA A 300 15.69 -1.30 10.50
C ALA A 300 16.58 -2.35 9.81
N LEU A 301 17.86 -2.42 10.17
CA LEU A 301 18.82 -3.40 9.63
C LEU A 301 18.44 -4.83 10.02
N THR A 302 17.94 -5.05 11.24
CA THR A 302 17.46 -6.36 11.70
C THR A 302 16.26 -6.86 10.87
N LEU A 303 15.39 -5.97 10.43
CA LEU A 303 14.20 -6.33 9.65
C LEU A 303 14.49 -6.52 8.15
N LEU A 304 15.61 -5.96 7.65
CA LEU A 304 15.97 -5.98 6.23
C LEU A 304 16.00 -7.40 5.61
N PRO A 305 16.61 -8.43 6.21
CA PRO A 305 16.66 -9.77 5.62
C PRO A 305 15.27 -10.35 5.34
N ALA A 306 14.32 -10.14 6.25
CA ALA A 306 12.94 -10.60 6.09
C ALA A 306 12.24 -9.90 4.91
N CYS A 307 12.44 -8.57 4.78
CA CYS A 307 11.89 -7.79 3.70
C CYS A 307 12.46 -8.19 2.33
N VAL A 308 13.77 -8.41 2.25
CA VAL A 308 14.44 -8.89 1.01
C VAL A 308 13.94 -10.28 0.64
N LEU A 309 13.81 -11.19 1.59
CA LEU A 309 13.26 -12.54 1.36
C LEU A 309 11.82 -12.46 0.81
N SER A 310 10.99 -11.63 1.41
CA SER A 310 9.61 -11.39 0.95
C SER A 310 9.57 -10.88 -0.49
N CYS A 311 10.45 -9.95 -0.85
CA CYS A 311 10.56 -9.41 -2.20
C CYS A 311 10.89 -10.48 -3.25
N VAL A 312 11.84 -11.35 -2.94
CA VAL A 312 12.21 -12.46 -3.84
C VAL A 312 11.08 -13.48 -3.96
N LEU A 313 10.37 -13.75 -2.87
CA LEU A 313 9.28 -14.73 -2.86
C LEU A 313 7.98 -14.24 -3.47
N ALA A 314 7.69 -12.93 -3.49
CA ALA A 314 6.43 -12.39 -4.02
C ALA A 314 6.22 -12.68 -5.53
N PRO A 315 7.20 -12.49 -6.44
CA PRO A 315 7.07 -12.92 -7.83
C PRO A 315 6.94 -14.44 -8.00
N LEU A 316 7.62 -15.20 -7.13
CA LEU A 316 7.50 -16.67 -7.12
C LEU A 316 6.11 -17.11 -6.69
N ALA A 317 5.52 -16.46 -5.68
CA ALA A 317 4.13 -16.67 -5.28
C ALA A 317 3.16 -16.39 -6.44
N GLY A 318 3.37 -15.29 -7.15
CA GLY A 318 2.61 -14.96 -8.35
C GLY A 318 2.74 -16.03 -9.44
N LYS A 319 3.96 -16.57 -9.66
CA LYS A 319 4.20 -17.66 -10.62
C LYS A 319 3.53 -18.98 -10.20
N VAL A 320 3.50 -19.28 -8.91
CA VAL A 320 2.78 -20.46 -8.40
C VAL A 320 1.28 -20.26 -8.55
N TYR A 321 0.77 -19.03 -8.26
CA TYR A 321 -0.62 -18.68 -8.51
C TYR A 321 -1.02 -18.85 -9.99
N ASP A 322 -0.18 -18.40 -10.92
CA ASP A 322 -0.44 -18.54 -12.37
C ASP A 322 -0.60 -20.00 -12.80
N ARG A 323 -0.01 -20.97 -12.06
CA ARG A 323 -0.04 -22.41 -12.36
C ARG A 323 -1.06 -23.20 -11.55
N ALA A 324 -1.14 -22.92 -10.25
CA ALA A 324 -1.88 -23.71 -9.27
C ALA A 324 -3.13 -23.03 -8.71
N GLY A 325 -3.32 -21.71 -9.02
CA GLY A 325 -4.43 -20.92 -8.49
C GLY A 325 -4.26 -20.53 -7.02
N LEU A 326 -5.34 -20.02 -6.43
CA LEU A 326 -5.38 -19.43 -5.07
C LEU A 326 -5.44 -20.46 -3.95
N ARG A 327 -5.89 -21.67 -4.25
CA ARG A 327 -6.34 -22.64 -3.25
C ARG A 327 -5.28 -22.97 -2.19
N VAL A 328 -4.01 -22.90 -2.55
CA VAL A 328 -2.90 -23.21 -1.65
C VAL A 328 -2.24 -21.95 -1.12
N MET A 329 -2.08 -20.93 -1.98
CA MET A 329 -1.30 -19.72 -1.65
C MET A 329 -1.92 -18.91 -0.52
N LEU A 330 -3.23 -18.62 -0.58
CA LEU A 330 -3.88 -17.79 0.42
C LEU A 330 -3.92 -18.45 1.81
N PRO A 331 -4.37 -19.71 1.98
CA PRO A 331 -4.34 -20.34 3.29
C PRO A 331 -2.93 -20.47 3.87
N VAL A 332 -1.95 -20.81 3.05
CA VAL A 332 -0.54 -20.90 3.51
C VAL A 332 -0.03 -19.52 3.93
N GLY A 333 -0.23 -18.49 3.11
CA GLY A 333 0.24 -17.14 3.43
C GLY A 333 -0.41 -16.58 4.70
N LEU A 334 -1.74 -16.63 4.80
CA LEU A 334 -2.47 -16.14 5.97
C LEU A 334 -2.24 -17.01 7.22
N GLY A 335 -2.05 -18.33 7.05
CA GLY A 335 -1.67 -19.22 8.13
C GLY A 335 -0.29 -18.90 8.69
N LEU A 336 0.71 -18.65 7.83
CA LEU A 336 2.04 -18.18 8.26
C LEU A 336 1.93 -16.88 9.04
N MET A 337 1.15 -15.90 8.53
CA MET A 337 0.93 -14.64 9.22
C MET A 337 0.34 -14.87 10.63
N ALA A 338 -0.69 -15.70 10.76
CA ALA A 338 -1.36 -15.96 12.03
C ALA A 338 -0.43 -16.66 13.04
N VAL A 339 0.23 -17.76 12.63
CA VAL A 339 1.11 -18.55 13.49
C VAL A 339 2.30 -17.73 13.98
N PHE A 340 2.94 -16.99 13.08
CA PHE A 340 4.13 -16.23 13.45
C PHE A 340 3.84 -14.86 14.09
N ALA A 341 2.65 -14.27 13.87
CA ALA A 341 2.18 -13.16 14.70
C ALA A 341 1.94 -13.63 16.15
N PHE A 342 1.41 -14.85 16.36
CA PHE A 342 1.37 -15.45 17.68
C PHE A 342 2.76 -15.70 18.26
N ALA A 343 3.72 -16.21 17.47
CA ALA A 343 5.09 -16.38 17.92
C ALA A 343 5.74 -15.06 18.36
N LEU A 344 5.52 -13.97 17.59
CA LEU A 344 5.96 -12.62 17.95
C LEU A 344 5.29 -12.13 19.25
N SER A 345 4.03 -12.47 19.51
CA SER A 345 3.37 -12.11 20.78
C SER A 345 3.98 -12.79 22.01
N ARG A 346 4.87 -13.78 21.82
CA ARG A 346 5.61 -14.43 22.91
C ARG A 346 7.00 -13.85 23.12
N CYS A 347 7.44 -12.90 22.28
CA CYS A 347 8.69 -12.20 22.46
C CYS A 347 8.63 -11.29 23.71
N THR A 348 9.67 -11.36 24.53
CA THR A 348 9.84 -10.56 25.75
C THR A 348 10.93 -9.52 25.54
N ASP A 349 11.19 -8.71 26.56
CA ASP A 349 12.30 -7.76 26.67
C ASP A 349 13.71 -8.38 26.56
N GLN A 350 13.81 -9.71 26.53
CA GLN A 350 15.06 -10.47 26.35
C GLN A 350 15.17 -11.09 24.94
N ALA A 351 14.27 -10.75 24.02
CA ALA A 351 14.30 -11.28 22.67
C ALA A 351 15.55 -10.83 21.92
N THR A 352 16.21 -11.76 21.25
CA THR A 352 17.42 -11.47 20.45
C THR A 352 17.07 -11.22 18.98
N SER A 353 17.91 -10.45 18.26
CA SER A 353 17.71 -10.16 16.83
C SER A 353 17.43 -11.40 15.99
N PRO A 354 18.13 -12.55 16.12
CA PRO A 354 17.83 -13.75 15.34
C PRO A 354 16.42 -14.30 15.59
N VAL A 355 15.95 -14.27 16.85
CA VAL A 355 14.59 -14.74 17.20
C VAL A 355 13.55 -13.83 16.57
N ILE A 356 13.76 -12.51 16.62
CA ILE A 356 12.85 -11.54 15.98
C ILE A 356 12.79 -11.78 14.48
N VAL A 357 13.92 -11.91 13.80
CA VAL A 357 13.98 -12.16 12.35
C VAL A 357 13.30 -13.48 12.01
N LEU A 358 13.56 -14.54 12.78
CA LEU A 358 12.96 -15.87 12.56
C LEU A 358 11.45 -15.84 12.69
N CYS A 359 10.90 -15.06 13.62
CA CYS A 359 9.46 -14.92 13.80
C CYS A 359 8.83 -13.93 12.80
N TYR A 360 9.52 -12.85 12.46
CA TYR A 360 9.01 -11.81 11.56
C TYR A 360 9.04 -12.21 10.08
N ALA A 361 10.12 -12.90 9.65
CA ALA A 361 10.29 -13.27 8.24
C ALA A 361 9.09 -14.09 7.69
N PRO A 362 8.55 -15.11 8.38
CA PRO A 362 7.38 -15.82 7.90
C PRO A 362 6.11 -14.96 7.84
N VAL A 363 5.96 -13.94 8.71
CA VAL A 363 4.81 -13.01 8.63
C VAL A 363 4.86 -12.23 7.32
N ILE A 364 6.00 -11.63 6.99
CA ILE A 364 6.16 -10.84 5.75
C ILE A 364 6.14 -11.73 4.50
N VAL A 365 6.72 -12.93 4.58
CA VAL A 365 6.59 -13.93 3.52
C VAL A 365 5.13 -14.32 3.31
N GLY A 366 4.36 -14.51 4.39
CA GLY A 366 2.92 -14.76 4.32
C GLY A 366 2.15 -13.64 3.61
N CYS A 367 2.51 -12.38 3.86
CA CYS A 367 1.97 -11.25 3.11
C CYS A 367 2.32 -11.34 1.61
N ALA A 368 3.56 -11.63 1.26
CA ALA A 368 4.00 -11.79 -0.12
C ALA A 368 3.26 -12.92 -0.86
N LEU A 369 3.04 -14.05 -0.17
CA LEU A 369 2.30 -15.20 -0.71
C LEU A 369 0.81 -14.88 -0.92
N SER A 370 0.25 -13.93 -0.19
CA SER A 370 -1.18 -13.60 -0.22
C SER A 370 -1.49 -12.41 -1.13
N MET A 371 -0.71 -11.33 -1.07
CA MET A 371 -1.07 -10.03 -1.65
C MET A 371 -1.10 -10.05 -3.19
N GLY A 372 -0.03 -10.47 -3.87
CA GLY A 372 0.03 -10.51 -5.33
C GLY A 372 -1.03 -11.45 -5.95
N PRO A 373 -1.13 -12.71 -5.47
CA PRO A 373 -2.20 -13.62 -5.88
C PRO A 373 -3.60 -13.07 -5.64
N ALA A 374 -3.88 -12.45 -4.49
CA ALA A 374 -5.19 -11.87 -4.19
C ALA A 374 -5.53 -10.69 -5.11
N GLN A 375 -4.57 -9.82 -5.42
CA GLN A 375 -4.74 -8.74 -6.41
C GLN A 375 -5.07 -9.29 -7.80
N SER A 376 -4.30 -10.27 -8.25
CA SER A 376 -4.51 -10.92 -9.54
C SER A 376 -5.89 -11.56 -9.62
N PHE A 377 -6.30 -12.25 -8.58
CA PHE A 377 -7.61 -12.89 -8.48
C PHE A 377 -8.75 -11.88 -8.47
N ALA A 378 -8.68 -10.87 -7.61
CA ALA A 378 -9.69 -9.84 -7.50
C ALA A 378 -9.90 -9.15 -8.86
N LEU A 379 -8.83 -8.61 -9.44
CA LEU A 379 -8.90 -7.83 -10.67
C LEU A 379 -9.26 -8.70 -11.89
N SER A 380 -8.67 -9.90 -12.03
CA SER A 380 -9.04 -10.81 -13.14
C SER A 380 -10.47 -11.34 -13.04
N SER A 381 -11.15 -11.17 -11.88
CA SER A 381 -12.55 -11.53 -11.72
C SER A 381 -13.53 -10.56 -12.37
N LEU A 382 -13.07 -9.38 -12.68
CA LEU A 382 -13.88 -8.32 -13.27
C LEU A 382 -13.93 -8.43 -14.81
N LYS A 383 -14.90 -7.77 -15.42
CA LYS A 383 -14.89 -7.51 -16.86
C LYS A 383 -13.84 -6.45 -17.19
N PRO A 384 -13.21 -6.47 -18.39
CA PRO A 384 -12.18 -5.50 -18.76
C PRO A 384 -12.58 -4.04 -18.58
N GLN A 385 -13.85 -3.70 -18.84
CA GLN A 385 -14.38 -2.35 -18.67
C GLN A 385 -14.36 -1.86 -17.22
N LEU A 386 -14.37 -2.79 -16.25
CA LEU A 386 -14.35 -2.49 -14.81
C LEU A 386 -12.94 -2.48 -14.22
N TYR A 387 -11.89 -2.82 -14.98
CA TYR A 387 -10.53 -2.85 -14.47
C TYR A 387 -10.08 -1.52 -13.84
N PRO A 388 -10.23 -0.35 -14.49
CA PRO A 388 -9.81 0.91 -13.89
C PRO A 388 -10.52 1.21 -12.56
N HIS A 389 -11.81 0.89 -12.47
CA HIS A 389 -12.61 1.05 -11.26
C HIS A 389 -12.17 0.07 -10.16
N GLY A 390 -11.95 -1.21 -10.51
CA GLY A 390 -11.43 -2.21 -9.58
C GLY A 390 -10.06 -1.84 -9.03
N VAL A 391 -9.16 -1.35 -9.88
CA VAL A 391 -7.83 -0.86 -9.46
C VAL A 391 -7.97 0.35 -8.53
N THR A 392 -8.86 1.28 -8.83
CA THR A 392 -9.12 2.43 -7.96
C THR A 392 -9.60 1.99 -6.58
N ILE A 393 -10.54 1.04 -6.51
CA ILE A 393 -11.03 0.48 -5.23
C ILE A 393 -9.88 -0.19 -4.46
N VAL A 394 -9.09 -1.04 -5.11
CA VAL A 394 -7.95 -1.71 -4.47
C VAL A 394 -6.93 -0.69 -3.96
N SER A 395 -6.55 0.29 -4.78
CA SER A 395 -5.57 1.30 -4.40
C SER A 395 -6.06 2.24 -3.29
N THR A 396 -7.35 2.59 -3.28
CA THR A 396 -7.96 3.36 -2.18
C THR A 396 -7.98 2.52 -0.89
N SER A 397 -8.24 1.21 -1.01
CA SER A 397 -8.19 0.30 0.14
C SER A 397 -6.78 0.16 0.71
N PHE A 398 -5.72 0.37 -0.07
CA PHE A 398 -4.33 0.43 0.43
C PHE A 398 -4.15 1.57 1.44
N GLN A 399 -4.62 2.76 1.09
CA GLN A 399 -4.52 3.93 1.96
C GLN A 399 -5.32 3.73 3.25
N ILE A 400 -6.56 3.21 3.12
CA ILE A 400 -7.40 2.91 4.28
C ILE A 400 -6.75 1.83 5.16
N ALA A 401 -6.29 0.73 4.57
CA ALA A 401 -5.64 -0.36 5.30
C ALA A 401 -4.36 0.09 6.01
N GLY A 402 -3.56 0.96 5.38
CA GLY A 402 -2.37 1.55 5.98
C GLY A 402 -2.71 2.39 7.21
N CYS A 403 -3.70 3.26 7.09
CA CYS A 403 -4.14 4.13 8.19
C CYS A 403 -4.81 3.33 9.33
N VAL A 404 -5.74 2.42 9.01
CA VAL A 404 -6.39 1.56 10.01
C VAL A 404 -5.35 0.67 10.69
N GLY A 405 -4.46 0.05 9.90
CA GLY A 405 -3.37 -0.79 10.41
C GLY A 405 -2.49 -0.02 11.39
N SER A 406 -1.94 1.13 10.98
CA SER A 406 -1.09 1.92 11.86
C SER A 406 -1.82 2.40 13.12
N SER A 407 -3.00 2.99 12.97
CA SER A 407 -3.73 3.58 14.11
C SER A 407 -4.22 2.53 15.11
N LEU A 408 -4.83 1.43 14.63
CA LEU A 408 -5.37 0.39 15.49
C LEU A 408 -4.26 -0.28 16.32
N PHE A 409 -3.20 -0.72 15.66
CA PHE A 409 -2.18 -1.53 16.35
C PHE A 409 -1.27 -0.69 17.23
N VAL A 410 -0.92 0.54 16.80
CA VAL A 410 -0.22 1.49 17.67
C VAL A 410 -1.11 1.90 18.84
N GLY A 411 -2.41 2.09 18.61
CA GLY A 411 -3.38 2.40 19.66
C GLY A 411 -3.46 1.29 20.70
N VAL A 412 -3.52 0.03 20.29
CA VAL A 412 -3.50 -1.12 21.21
C VAL A 412 -2.18 -1.16 21.98
N LEU A 413 -1.03 -1.02 21.29
CA LEU A 413 0.28 -0.99 21.93
C LEU A 413 0.34 0.11 23.00
N SER A 414 0.01 1.34 22.63
CA SER A 414 0.08 2.49 23.54
C SER A 414 -0.88 2.40 24.71
N SER A 415 -2.10 1.87 24.49
CA SER A 415 -3.10 1.72 25.55
C SER A 415 -2.64 0.70 26.61
N VAL A 416 -2.11 -0.45 26.18
CA VAL A 416 -1.59 -1.47 27.08
C VAL A 416 -0.32 -0.99 27.78
N GLN A 417 0.58 -0.33 27.05
CA GLN A 417 1.79 0.28 27.61
C GLN A 417 1.44 1.29 28.72
N ALA A 418 0.51 2.19 28.46
CA ALA A 418 0.05 3.18 29.46
C ALA A 418 -0.55 2.52 30.70
N ALA A 419 -1.36 1.46 30.54
CA ALA A 419 -1.92 0.71 31.65
C ALA A 419 -0.85 0.01 32.50
N GLN A 420 0.17 -0.56 31.88
CA GLN A 420 1.29 -1.20 32.58
C GLN A 420 2.16 -0.19 33.34
N LEU A 421 2.43 0.98 32.72
CA LEU A 421 3.14 2.08 33.37
C LEU A 421 2.39 2.61 34.58
N ALA A 422 1.05 2.78 34.47
CA ALA A 422 0.19 3.16 35.59
C ALA A 422 0.21 2.10 36.72
N GLY A 423 0.45 0.83 36.40
CA GLY A 423 0.65 -0.28 37.34
C GLY A 423 2.06 -0.35 37.94
N GLY A 424 2.98 0.57 37.60
CA GLY A 424 4.35 0.62 38.12
C GLY A 424 5.35 -0.27 37.37
N ALA A 425 5.00 -0.79 36.20
CA ALA A 425 5.94 -1.56 35.38
C ALA A 425 7.05 -0.65 34.80
N ALA A 426 8.25 -1.21 34.60
CA ALA A 426 9.33 -0.52 33.91
C ALA A 426 8.99 -0.28 32.43
N ASP A 427 9.49 0.81 31.84
CA ASP A 427 9.19 1.23 30.47
C ASP A 427 9.38 0.12 29.42
N GLY A 428 10.50 -0.62 29.50
CA GLY A 428 10.79 -1.72 28.58
C GLY A 428 9.78 -2.87 28.68
N LEU A 429 9.37 -3.25 29.89
CA LEU A 429 8.36 -4.29 30.13
C LEU A 429 6.98 -3.83 29.68
N ALA A 430 6.62 -2.56 29.93
CA ALA A 430 5.35 -1.97 29.48
C ALA A 430 5.26 -1.93 27.94
N THR A 431 6.36 -1.57 27.26
CA THR A 431 6.45 -1.59 25.80
C THR A 431 6.34 -3.02 25.26
N ALA A 432 7.00 -4.00 25.88
CA ALA A 432 6.89 -5.40 25.49
C ALA A 432 5.46 -5.92 25.63
N ALA A 433 4.77 -5.60 26.72
CA ALA A 433 3.37 -5.99 26.93
C ALA A 433 2.43 -5.38 25.87
N GLY A 434 2.64 -4.10 25.54
CA GLY A 434 1.91 -3.42 24.47
C GLY A 434 2.12 -4.07 23.11
N PHE A 435 3.38 -4.40 22.78
CA PHE A 435 3.74 -5.13 21.55
C PHE A 435 3.07 -6.51 21.47
N GLN A 436 3.13 -7.29 22.57
CA GLN A 436 2.49 -8.60 22.64
C GLN A 436 0.98 -8.51 22.36
N ALA A 437 0.30 -7.54 22.97
CA ALA A 437 -1.14 -7.30 22.75
C ALA A 437 -1.43 -6.95 21.27
N ALA A 438 -0.65 -6.06 20.66
CA ALA A 438 -0.79 -5.70 19.26
C ALA A 438 -0.54 -6.91 18.32
N CYS A 439 0.43 -7.77 18.62
CA CYS A 439 0.66 -9.01 17.88
C CYS A 439 -0.52 -9.99 17.99
N LEU A 440 -1.19 -10.09 19.14
CA LEU A 440 -2.41 -10.92 19.29
C LEU A 440 -3.57 -10.39 18.45
N VAL A 441 -3.73 -9.07 18.35
CA VAL A 441 -4.72 -8.48 17.43
C VAL A 441 -4.36 -8.77 15.97
N THR A 442 -3.08 -8.68 15.61
CA THR A 442 -2.58 -9.06 14.27
C THR A 442 -2.90 -10.53 13.97
N MET A 443 -2.65 -11.42 14.92
CA MET A 443 -3.00 -12.84 14.81
C MET A 443 -4.51 -13.02 14.57
N ALA A 444 -5.37 -12.35 15.34
CA ALA A 444 -6.82 -12.46 15.20
C ALA A 444 -7.28 -12.00 13.79
N VAL A 445 -6.74 -10.89 13.29
CA VAL A 445 -7.01 -10.40 11.93
C VAL A 445 -6.53 -11.39 10.86
N ALA A 446 -5.35 -11.98 11.04
CA ALA A 446 -4.81 -12.98 10.12
C ALA A 446 -5.62 -14.29 10.14
N VAL A 447 -6.10 -14.73 11.32
CA VAL A 447 -6.99 -15.90 11.47
C VAL A 447 -8.33 -15.66 10.77
N ALA A 448 -8.92 -14.46 10.91
CA ALA A 448 -10.12 -14.10 10.17
C ALA A 448 -9.88 -14.16 8.65
N GLY A 449 -8.74 -13.66 8.17
CA GLY A 449 -8.32 -13.79 6.79
C GLY A 449 -8.13 -15.24 6.34
N PHE A 450 -7.49 -16.05 7.18
CA PHE A 450 -7.33 -17.48 6.94
C PHE A 450 -8.68 -18.19 6.76
N ALA A 451 -9.62 -17.94 7.65
CA ALA A 451 -10.99 -18.49 7.55
C ALA A 451 -11.67 -18.05 6.24
N LEU A 452 -11.54 -16.77 5.87
CA LEU A 452 -12.05 -16.26 4.59
C LEU A 452 -11.38 -16.96 3.40
N SER A 453 -10.09 -17.28 3.48
CA SER A 453 -9.33 -17.91 2.38
C SER A 453 -9.74 -19.36 2.08
N LEU A 454 -10.43 -20.02 3.00
CA LEU A 454 -10.94 -21.38 2.80
C LEU A 454 -12.19 -21.42 1.89
N ALA A 455 -12.90 -20.29 1.75
CA ALA A 455 -14.12 -20.18 0.94
C ALA A 455 -13.90 -20.10 -0.60
N PRO A 456 -12.77 -19.58 -1.15
CA PRO A 456 -12.57 -19.43 -2.61
C PRO A 456 -12.53 -20.71 -3.43
N GLY A 457 -12.22 -21.85 -2.84
CA GLY A 457 -12.06 -23.11 -3.56
C GLY A 457 -13.29 -23.54 -4.40
N HIS A 458 -14.48 -23.09 -4.01
CA HIS A 458 -15.72 -23.33 -4.76
C HIS A 458 -15.92 -22.32 -5.90
N LEU A 459 -15.43 -21.07 -5.74
CA LEU A 459 -15.58 -20.01 -6.74
C LEU A 459 -14.62 -20.21 -7.92
N GLU A 460 -13.42 -20.68 -7.63
CA GLU A 460 -12.38 -20.95 -8.63
C GLU A 460 -12.75 -22.16 -9.50
N ARG A 461 -13.31 -23.24 -8.92
CA ARG A 461 -13.83 -24.38 -9.67
C ARG A 461 -14.91 -23.97 -10.67
N ARG A 462 -15.83 -23.10 -10.29
CA ARG A 462 -16.87 -22.59 -11.21
C ARG A 462 -16.28 -21.82 -12.38
N ARG A 463 -15.16 -21.10 -12.21
CA ARG A 463 -14.48 -20.36 -13.27
C ARG A 463 -13.77 -21.27 -14.27
N VAL A 464 -13.02 -22.24 -13.78
CA VAL A 464 -12.33 -23.22 -14.64
C VAL A 464 -13.34 -23.99 -15.49
N VAL A 465 -14.48 -24.37 -14.90
CA VAL A 465 -15.59 -25.03 -15.62
C VAL A 465 -16.25 -24.08 -16.61
N GLN A 466 -16.46 -22.81 -16.29
CA GLN A 466 -17.05 -21.83 -17.20
C GLN A 466 -16.12 -21.44 -18.35
N GLN A 467 -14.81 -21.35 -18.11
CA GLN A 467 -13.82 -21.09 -19.16
C GLN A 467 -13.62 -22.31 -20.07
N ALA A 468 -13.72 -23.52 -19.52
CA ALA A 468 -13.68 -24.77 -20.30
C ALA A 468 -14.99 -25.00 -21.09
N ALA A 469 -16.12 -24.46 -20.63
CA ALA A 469 -17.42 -24.56 -21.26
C ALA A 469 -17.74 -23.40 -22.26
N ALA A 470 -16.88 -22.37 -22.33
CA ALA A 470 -17.02 -21.34 -23.36
C ALA A 470 -16.67 -21.96 -24.74
N PRO A 471 -17.57 -21.96 -25.72
CA PRO A 471 -17.27 -22.51 -27.03
C PRO A 471 -16.07 -21.78 -27.61
N THR A 472 -15.05 -22.54 -27.98
CA THR A 472 -13.98 -22.07 -28.87
C THR A 472 -14.68 -21.51 -30.11
N ALA A 473 -14.71 -20.18 -30.26
CA ALA A 473 -15.19 -19.56 -31.49
C ALA A 473 -14.37 -20.19 -32.63
N ALA A 474 -15.00 -21.05 -33.40
CA ALA A 474 -14.43 -21.62 -34.61
C ALA A 474 -13.94 -20.45 -35.49
N PRO A 475 -12.77 -20.57 -36.12
CA PRO A 475 -12.37 -19.58 -37.10
C PRO A 475 -13.45 -19.58 -38.20
N ALA A 476 -14.04 -18.40 -38.45
CA ALA A 476 -14.93 -18.22 -39.58
C ALA A 476 -14.19 -18.69 -40.82
N ALA A 477 -14.70 -19.76 -41.43
CA ALA A 477 -14.24 -20.24 -42.70
C ALA A 477 -14.41 -19.10 -43.71
N SER A 478 -13.29 -18.71 -44.29
CA SER A 478 -13.22 -17.87 -45.47
C SER A 478 -13.80 -18.70 -46.61
N GLU A 479 -15.02 -18.46 -46.97
CA GLU A 479 -15.53 -18.89 -48.28
C GLU A 479 -15.43 -17.74 -49.26
N ALA A 480 -14.65 -18.03 -50.33
CA ALA A 480 -14.64 -17.56 -51.72
C ALA A 480 -14.77 -16.05 -51.98
#